data_e2e5e3d838493f8f4a158141c1671a1d
#
_entry.id   e2e5e3d838493f8f4a158141c1671a1d
#
_cell.length_a   1.000
_cell.length_b   1.000
_cell.length_c   1.000
_cell.angle_alpha   90.00
_cell.angle_beta   90.00
_cell.angle_gamma   90.00
#
_symmetry.space_group_name_H-M   'P 1'
#
loop_
_entity.id
_entity.type
_entity.pdbx_description
1 polymer ?
#
loop_
_entity_poly.entity_id
_entity_poly.type
_entity_poly.pdbx_seq_one_letter_code
_entity_poly.pdbx_strand_id
1 'polypeptide(L)'
;KQQNLFRNNPAELVSWIKANIRLQQDAKAWRVTQAPIGVYHSRITDQRSRKIFFVDVARSLGIEARVDAVTSKLQYRKNGEWIDVVFEDVVQKATPKGTLKLIYKENGAVDDPKYYSHFTLARLNPDGSTMLLEYPEDGTTWSKDFKNGVELDEGDYVLVTGMRLANGGVLSEMQMFRVKHSETTVVDMYLRTSETEVTVKGSFDSESKFTLLDGKEVSLLSQTGRGYFVTGIIGVGQEPTNHALKDIAKVAEVFEKWNRPIILLFEDEAAANKFRLSDFEGLPSNIIYGIDSNGS
;
A
#
# COMPACT_ATOMS: atom_id res chain seq x y z
N LYS A 1 41.52 16.98 -0.51
CA LYS A 1 41.96 15.79 -1.29
C LYS A 1 40.90 14.66 -1.24
N GLN A 2 40.39 14.31 -0.07
CA GLN A 2 39.45 13.19 0.09
C GLN A 2 38.11 13.40 -0.65
N GLN A 3 37.55 14.61 -0.63
CA GLN A 3 36.33 14.94 -1.35
C GLN A 3 36.44 14.72 -2.87
N ASN A 4 37.57 15.10 -3.46
CA ASN A 4 37.83 14.90 -4.88
C ASN A 4 37.98 13.40 -5.22
N LEU A 5 38.57 12.61 -4.32
CA LEU A 5 38.67 11.17 -4.48
C LEU A 5 37.29 10.54 -4.56
N PHE A 6 36.42 10.86 -3.61
CA PHE A 6 35.03 10.33 -3.57
C PHE A 6 34.20 10.77 -4.78
N ARG A 7 34.36 12.04 -5.20
CA ARG A 7 33.65 12.58 -6.37
C ARG A 7 34.04 11.84 -7.66
N ASN A 8 35.33 11.55 -7.84
CA ASN A 8 35.81 10.86 -9.03
C ASN A 8 35.58 9.34 -8.98
N ASN A 9 35.55 8.76 -7.79
CA ASN A 9 35.31 7.35 -7.59
C ASN A 9 34.37 7.11 -6.38
N PRO A 10 33.05 7.05 -6.58
CA PRO A 10 32.09 6.84 -5.48
C PRO A 10 32.30 5.54 -4.69
N ALA A 11 32.93 4.53 -5.27
CA ALA A 11 33.26 3.28 -4.56
C ALA A 11 34.24 3.54 -3.39
N GLU A 12 35.07 4.57 -3.48
CA GLU A 12 35.96 4.96 -2.37
C GLU A 12 35.17 5.52 -1.18
N LEU A 13 34.03 6.19 -1.42
CA LEU A 13 33.12 6.60 -0.35
C LEU A 13 32.49 5.38 0.34
N VAL A 14 32.09 4.35 -0.44
CA VAL A 14 31.58 3.08 0.11
C VAL A 14 32.63 2.43 1.01
N SER A 15 33.87 2.33 0.51
CA SER A 15 35.00 1.76 1.25
C SER A 15 35.30 2.53 2.52
N TRP A 16 35.26 3.86 2.43
CA TRP A 16 35.48 4.72 3.59
C TRP A 16 34.38 4.54 4.66
N ILE A 17 33.11 4.50 4.24
CA ILE A 17 31.99 4.26 5.17
C ILE A 17 32.13 2.90 5.84
N LYS A 18 32.42 1.84 5.06
CA LYS A 18 32.66 0.50 5.60
C LYS A 18 33.74 0.48 6.67
N ALA A 19 34.85 1.19 6.43
CA ALA A 19 36.00 1.23 7.34
C ALA A 19 35.77 2.10 8.58
N ASN A 20 34.97 3.16 8.48
CA ASN A 20 34.88 4.20 9.51
C ASN A 20 33.53 4.26 10.25
N ILE A 21 32.49 3.62 9.73
CA ILE A 21 31.16 3.66 10.33
C ILE A 21 30.75 2.22 10.71
N ARG A 22 30.78 1.95 12.01
CA ARG A 22 30.42 0.63 12.55
C ARG A 22 28.90 0.44 12.56
N LEU A 23 28.45 -0.73 12.10
CA LEU A 23 27.05 -1.09 12.18
C LEU A 23 26.71 -1.64 13.57
N GLN A 24 25.69 -1.09 14.20
CA GLN A 24 25.13 -1.61 15.43
C GLN A 24 24.23 -2.81 15.11
N GLN A 25 24.60 -3.98 15.60
CA GLN A 25 23.86 -5.22 15.32
C GLN A 25 22.50 -5.28 16.06
N ASP A 26 22.39 -4.62 17.20
CA ASP A 26 21.17 -4.58 18.00
C ASP A 26 20.33 -3.32 17.70
N ALA A 27 20.11 -3.10 16.40
CA ALA A 27 19.41 -1.90 15.88
C ALA A 27 17.94 -1.80 16.29
N LYS A 28 17.33 -2.85 16.85
CA LYS A 28 15.96 -2.82 17.36
C LYS A 28 15.76 -1.83 18.51
N ALA A 29 16.83 -1.44 19.19
CA ALA A 29 16.81 -0.43 20.25
C ALA A 29 16.67 1.00 19.72
N TRP A 30 17.01 1.25 18.46
CA TRP A 30 17.02 2.59 17.88
C TRP A 30 15.74 2.86 17.10
N ARG A 31 14.80 3.52 17.74
CA ARG A 31 13.50 3.86 17.14
C ARG A 31 13.52 5.07 16.22
N VAL A 32 14.62 5.83 16.23
CA VAL A 32 14.76 7.10 15.50
C VAL A 32 15.96 7.03 14.56
N THR A 33 15.74 7.45 13.31
CA THR A 33 16.81 7.57 12.31
C THR A 33 17.80 8.65 12.75
N GLN A 34 19.10 8.34 12.71
CA GLN A 34 20.15 9.31 13.00
C GLN A 34 20.33 10.30 11.84
N ALA A 35 20.51 11.56 12.18
CA ALA A 35 20.93 12.55 11.21
C ALA A 35 22.36 12.24 10.70
N PRO A 36 22.70 12.53 9.43
CA PRO A 36 24.01 12.23 8.84
C PRO A 36 25.20 12.78 9.64
N ILE A 37 25.06 13.98 10.18
CA ILE A 37 26.09 14.60 11.03
C ILE A 37 26.31 13.80 12.33
N GLY A 38 25.23 13.25 12.90
CA GLY A 38 25.29 12.38 14.06
C GLY A 38 26.04 11.08 13.76
N VAL A 39 25.77 10.45 12.61
CA VAL A 39 26.49 9.26 12.13
C VAL A 39 27.97 9.56 11.95
N TYR A 40 28.31 10.73 11.36
CA TYR A 40 29.68 11.15 11.15
C TYR A 40 30.45 11.29 12.47
N HIS A 41 29.85 11.88 13.49
CA HIS A 41 30.52 12.09 14.78
C HIS A 41 30.57 10.81 15.63
N SER A 42 29.47 10.06 15.71
CA SER A 42 29.40 8.85 16.55
C SER A 42 30.18 7.67 16.00
N ARG A 43 30.33 7.58 14.68
CA ARG A 43 30.94 6.44 13.97
C ARG A 43 30.21 5.10 14.19
N ILE A 44 28.99 5.16 14.73
CA ILE A 44 28.14 3.99 14.98
C ILE A 44 26.74 4.35 14.46
N THR A 45 26.11 3.40 13.76
CA THR A 45 24.78 3.63 13.18
C THR A 45 24.02 2.32 12.97
N ASP A 46 22.72 2.41 12.74
CA ASP A 46 21.89 1.34 12.20
C ASP A 46 22.00 1.26 10.66
N GLN A 47 21.43 0.20 10.08
CA GLN A 47 21.49 -0.05 8.66
C GLN A 47 20.80 1.03 7.83
N ARG A 48 19.64 1.53 8.29
CA ARG A 48 18.86 2.56 7.58
C ARG A 48 19.60 3.90 7.60
N SER A 49 20.08 4.31 8.76
CA SER A 49 20.82 5.57 8.92
C SER A 49 22.15 5.55 8.15
N ARG A 50 22.81 4.36 8.01
CA ARG A 50 23.99 4.20 7.16
C ARG A 50 23.71 4.45 5.69
N LYS A 51 22.57 3.96 5.18
CA LYS A 51 22.13 4.22 3.80
C LYS A 51 21.87 5.71 3.57
N ILE A 52 21.15 6.35 4.50
CA ILE A 52 20.86 7.79 4.43
C ILE A 52 22.15 8.60 4.47
N PHE A 53 23.08 8.26 5.36
CA PHE A 53 24.38 8.90 5.46
C PHE A 53 25.14 8.84 4.13
N PHE A 54 25.20 7.66 3.48
CA PHE A 54 25.82 7.52 2.17
C PHE A 54 25.17 8.45 1.12
N VAL A 55 23.83 8.43 1.04
CA VAL A 55 23.08 9.23 0.06
C VAL A 55 23.35 10.72 0.24
N ASP A 56 23.33 11.21 1.47
CA ASP A 56 23.55 12.62 1.78
C ASP A 56 24.98 13.06 1.46
N VAL A 57 25.98 12.27 1.88
CA VAL A 57 27.38 12.56 1.55
C VAL A 57 27.61 12.53 0.05
N ALA A 58 27.09 11.52 -0.67
CA ALA A 58 27.22 11.42 -2.11
C ALA A 58 26.61 12.64 -2.82
N ARG A 59 25.37 13.01 -2.46
CA ARG A 59 24.69 14.17 -3.03
C ARG A 59 25.39 15.49 -2.72
N SER A 60 25.93 15.65 -1.53
CA SER A 60 26.75 16.84 -1.17
C SER A 60 28.02 16.98 -2.01
N LEU A 61 28.50 15.88 -2.57
CA LEU A 61 29.64 15.83 -3.49
C LEU A 61 29.22 15.93 -4.97
N GLY A 62 27.93 16.08 -5.27
CA GLY A 62 27.41 16.14 -6.64
C GLY A 62 27.27 14.77 -7.31
N ILE A 63 27.26 13.68 -6.53
CA ILE A 63 27.03 12.32 -7.02
C ILE A 63 25.54 12.02 -6.90
N GLU A 64 24.89 11.64 -7.99
CA GLU A 64 23.52 11.14 -7.92
C GLU A 64 23.48 9.84 -7.12
N ALA A 65 22.72 9.81 -6.02
CA ALA A 65 22.58 8.66 -5.16
C ALA A 65 21.13 8.56 -4.61
N ARG A 66 20.69 7.34 -4.36
CA ARG A 66 19.34 7.07 -3.85
C ARG A 66 19.27 5.79 -3.04
N VAL A 67 18.24 5.68 -2.23
CA VAL A 67 17.65 4.39 -1.88
C VAL A 67 16.50 4.19 -2.86
N ASP A 68 16.58 3.14 -3.65
CA ASP A 68 15.54 2.82 -4.64
C ASP A 68 14.21 2.53 -3.93
N ALA A 69 13.13 3.18 -4.36
CA ALA A 69 11.85 3.10 -3.67
C ALA A 69 11.21 1.71 -3.76
N VAL A 70 11.40 1.01 -4.87
CA VAL A 70 10.79 -0.30 -5.11
C VAL A 70 11.59 -1.43 -4.47
N THR A 71 12.91 -1.41 -4.63
CA THR A 71 13.80 -2.51 -4.20
C THR A 71 14.50 -2.24 -2.88
N SER A 72 14.36 -1.03 -2.30
CA SER A 72 15.11 -0.57 -1.12
C SER A 72 16.64 -0.71 -1.23
N LYS A 73 17.15 -0.84 -2.46
CA LYS A 73 18.58 -0.89 -2.73
C LYS A 73 19.21 0.49 -2.60
N LEU A 74 20.39 0.54 -2.00
CA LEU A 74 21.22 1.72 -2.00
C LEU A 74 21.97 1.79 -3.34
N GLN A 75 21.93 2.94 -4.01
CA GLN A 75 22.50 3.07 -5.35
C GLN A 75 23.16 4.44 -5.53
N TYR A 76 24.19 4.50 -6.37
CA TYR A 76 24.71 5.73 -6.96
C TYR A 76 24.79 5.62 -8.48
N ARG A 77 24.76 6.75 -9.18
CA ARG A 77 24.82 6.78 -10.64
C ARG A 77 26.25 6.96 -11.13
N LYS A 78 26.67 6.11 -12.09
CA LYS A 78 27.97 6.21 -12.75
C LYS A 78 27.80 5.86 -14.23
N ASN A 79 28.27 6.72 -15.12
CA ASN A 79 28.19 6.53 -16.57
C ASN A 79 26.77 6.26 -17.10
N GLY A 80 25.76 6.88 -16.47
CA GLY A 80 24.35 6.68 -16.87
C GLY A 80 23.64 5.48 -16.22
N GLU A 81 24.37 4.62 -15.52
CA GLU A 81 23.83 3.41 -14.88
C GLU A 81 23.74 3.57 -13.36
N TRP A 82 22.73 2.91 -12.76
CA TRP A 82 22.60 2.78 -11.31
C TRP A 82 23.45 1.61 -10.81
N ILE A 83 24.42 1.90 -9.98
CA ILE A 83 25.33 0.93 -9.37
C ILE A 83 24.83 0.61 -7.97
N ASP A 84 24.60 -0.65 -7.67
CA ASP A 84 24.17 -1.10 -6.35
C ASP A 84 25.33 -0.97 -5.35
N VAL A 85 25.03 -0.45 -4.17
CA VAL A 85 25.96 -0.31 -3.06
C VAL A 85 25.71 -1.41 -2.04
N VAL A 86 26.67 -2.32 -1.94
CA VAL A 86 26.72 -3.36 -0.90
C VAL A 86 27.99 -3.11 -0.11
N PHE A 87 27.83 -2.70 1.15
CA PHE A 87 28.99 -2.31 1.96
C PHE A 87 29.96 -3.48 2.24
N GLU A 88 29.48 -4.69 2.14
CA GLU A 88 30.25 -5.92 2.33
C GLU A 88 31.10 -6.27 1.10
N ASP A 89 30.65 -5.85 -0.08
CA ASP A 89 31.33 -6.14 -1.35
C ASP A 89 32.41 -5.10 -1.67
N VAL A 90 33.54 -5.59 -2.18
CA VAL A 90 34.65 -4.72 -2.63
C VAL A 90 34.35 -4.11 -3.99
N VAL A 91 33.63 -4.84 -4.85
CA VAL A 91 33.30 -4.40 -6.22
C VAL A 91 31.81 -4.09 -6.31
N GLN A 92 31.54 -2.83 -6.61
CA GLN A 92 30.16 -2.36 -6.84
C GLN A 92 29.79 -2.60 -8.30
N LYS A 93 28.61 -3.22 -8.56
CA LYS A 93 28.14 -3.59 -9.90
C LYS A 93 26.71 -3.13 -10.11
N ALA A 94 26.37 -2.84 -11.37
CA ALA A 94 24.96 -2.81 -11.79
C ALA A 94 24.39 -4.24 -11.74
N THR A 95 23.22 -4.40 -11.18
CA THR A 95 22.51 -5.70 -11.25
C THR A 95 21.94 -5.87 -12.66
N PRO A 96 22.18 -7.00 -13.33
CA PRO A 96 21.57 -7.32 -14.61
C PRO A 96 20.04 -7.27 -14.49
N LYS A 97 19.36 -6.80 -15.53
CA LYS A 97 17.92 -6.60 -15.53
C LYS A 97 17.26 -7.30 -16.71
N GLY A 98 16.00 -7.65 -16.52
CA GLY A 98 15.09 -8.11 -17.55
C GLY A 98 13.73 -7.44 -17.41
N THR A 99 12.80 -7.79 -18.27
CA THR A 99 11.45 -7.23 -18.27
C THR A 99 10.44 -8.27 -17.80
N LEU A 100 9.59 -7.92 -16.83
CA LEU A 100 8.41 -8.70 -16.48
C LEU A 100 7.19 -8.10 -17.15
N LYS A 101 6.40 -8.93 -17.85
CA LYS A 101 5.10 -8.57 -18.39
C LYS A 101 4.04 -9.47 -17.77
N LEU A 102 3.02 -8.88 -17.13
CA LEU A 102 1.88 -9.63 -16.60
C LEU A 102 0.74 -9.63 -17.61
N ILE A 103 0.20 -10.81 -17.89
CA ILE A 103 -1.01 -10.97 -18.71
C ILE A 103 -2.18 -11.25 -17.76
N TYR A 104 -3.18 -10.38 -17.78
CA TYR A 104 -4.41 -10.54 -17.03
C TYR A 104 -5.60 -10.61 -17.99
N LYS A 105 -6.43 -11.62 -17.81
CA LYS A 105 -7.72 -11.72 -18.51
C LYS A 105 -8.81 -11.30 -17.53
N GLU A 106 -9.55 -10.29 -17.92
CA GLU A 106 -10.70 -9.82 -17.15
C GLU A 106 -11.66 -10.97 -16.86
N ASN A 107 -12.07 -11.11 -15.61
CA ASN A 107 -12.96 -12.16 -15.16
C ASN A 107 -14.31 -11.61 -14.66
N GLY A 108 -14.62 -10.34 -14.97
CA GLY A 108 -15.84 -9.66 -14.57
C GLY A 108 -15.89 -9.20 -13.11
N ALA A 109 -14.90 -9.57 -12.31
CA ALA A 109 -14.83 -9.16 -10.90
C ALA A 109 -13.94 -7.95 -10.66
N VAL A 110 -12.88 -7.82 -11.44
CA VAL A 110 -11.93 -6.71 -11.37
C VAL A 110 -11.48 -6.38 -12.78
N ASP A 111 -11.68 -5.14 -13.21
CA ASP A 111 -11.27 -4.69 -14.56
C ASP A 111 -9.77 -4.38 -14.61
N ASP A 112 -9.23 -3.70 -13.59
CA ASP A 112 -7.83 -3.34 -13.49
C ASP A 112 -7.26 -3.69 -12.09
N PRO A 113 -6.58 -4.84 -11.95
CA PRO A 113 -5.99 -5.25 -10.68
C PRO A 113 -5.02 -4.21 -10.11
N LYS A 114 -5.17 -3.90 -8.82
CA LYS A 114 -4.34 -2.95 -8.08
C LYS A 114 -3.28 -3.67 -7.27
N TYR A 115 -2.09 -3.11 -7.24
CA TYR A 115 -1.01 -3.58 -6.39
C TYR A 115 -1.42 -3.52 -4.91
N TYR A 116 -0.94 -4.40 -4.06
CA TYR A 116 -1.34 -4.67 -2.68
C TYR A 116 -2.78 -5.17 -2.49
N SER A 117 -3.75 -4.65 -3.25
CA SER A 117 -5.16 -5.06 -3.10
C SER A 117 -5.46 -6.40 -3.76
N HIS A 118 -4.92 -6.63 -4.96
CA HIS A 118 -5.20 -7.79 -5.78
C HIS A 118 -3.99 -8.63 -6.11
N PHE A 119 -2.80 -8.03 -6.09
CA PHE A 119 -1.55 -8.77 -6.31
C PHE A 119 -0.36 -8.07 -5.66
N THR A 120 0.68 -8.85 -5.41
CA THR A 120 1.99 -8.38 -4.96
C THR A 120 3.10 -9.17 -5.64
N LEU A 121 4.27 -8.57 -5.75
CA LEU A 121 5.50 -9.20 -6.22
C LEU A 121 6.54 -9.19 -5.12
N ALA A 122 7.19 -10.30 -4.90
CA ALA A 122 8.32 -10.41 -4.00
C ALA A 122 9.51 -11.07 -4.71
N ARG A 123 10.71 -10.57 -4.46
CA ARG A 123 11.95 -11.24 -4.85
C ARG A 123 12.23 -12.38 -3.90
N LEU A 124 12.58 -13.54 -4.42
CA LEU A 124 13.06 -14.68 -3.67
C LEU A 124 14.59 -14.62 -3.59
N ASN A 125 15.13 -14.54 -2.38
CA ASN A 125 16.57 -14.52 -2.14
C ASN A 125 17.14 -15.96 -2.09
N PRO A 126 18.45 -16.15 -2.33
CA PRO A 126 19.06 -17.47 -2.29
C PRO A 126 18.96 -18.19 -0.93
N ASP A 127 18.78 -17.45 0.16
CA ASP A 127 18.57 -17.97 1.51
C ASP A 127 17.13 -18.41 1.79
N GLY A 128 16.24 -18.31 0.79
CA GLY A 128 14.82 -18.61 0.88
C GLY A 128 13.95 -17.51 1.45
N SER A 129 14.54 -16.40 1.90
CA SER A 129 13.77 -15.23 2.32
C SER A 129 13.15 -14.51 1.12
N THR A 130 12.04 -13.80 1.36
CA THR A 130 11.38 -12.97 0.34
C THR A 130 11.52 -11.49 0.68
N MET A 131 11.67 -10.68 -0.35
CA MET A 131 11.65 -9.23 -0.26
C MET A 131 10.50 -8.69 -1.12
N LEU A 132 9.48 -8.15 -0.47
CA LEU A 132 8.38 -7.50 -1.18
C LEU A 132 8.90 -6.30 -1.97
N LEU A 133 8.44 -6.16 -3.21
CA LEU A 133 8.70 -4.96 -4.01
C LEU A 133 7.70 -3.87 -3.58
N GLU A 134 8.21 -2.71 -3.21
CA GLU A 134 7.42 -1.60 -2.67
C GLU A 134 7.04 -0.61 -3.78
N TYR A 135 5.99 -0.92 -4.52
CA TYR A 135 5.39 0.04 -5.45
C TYR A 135 4.52 1.05 -4.69
N PRO A 136 4.28 2.26 -5.24
CA PRO A 136 3.33 3.20 -4.65
C PRO A 136 1.95 2.57 -4.48
N GLU A 137 1.36 2.69 -3.28
CA GLU A 137 0.03 2.14 -2.99
C GLU A 137 -1.05 2.81 -3.85
N ASP A 138 -0.95 4.13 -3.98
CA ASP A 138 -1.84 4.89 -4.83
C ASP A 138 -1.34 4.91 -6.28
N GLY A 139 -2.17 4.38 -7.17
CA GLY A 139 -2.01 4.51 -8.62
C GLY A 139 -1.15 3.44 -9.30
N THR A 140 -0.65 2.41 -8.62
CA THR A 140 0.00 1.26 -9.25
C THR A 140 -1.03 0.19 -9.60
N THR A 141 -1.23 -0.03 -10.91
CA THR A 141 -2.20 -1.00 -11.41
C THR A 141 -1.59 -1.89 -12.49
N TRP A 142 -2.26 -3.02 -12.78
CA TRP A 142 -1.83 -3.90 -13.85
C TRP A 142 -1.77 -3.17 -15.20
N SER A 143 -2.84 -2.45 -15.57
CA SER A 143 -2.93 -1.83 -16.91
C SER A 143 -1.89 -0.74 -17.11
N LYS A 144 -1.59 0.03 -16.07
CA LYS A 144 -0.67 1.15 -16.12
C LYS A 144 0.80 0.71 -16.10
N ASP A 145 1.15 -0.23 -15.22
CA ASP A 145 2.55 -0.50 -14.90
C ASP A 145 3.04 -1.85 -15.45
N PHE A 146 2.21 -2.91 -15.40
CA PHE A 146 2.66 -4.28 -15.66
C PHE A 146 2.24 -4.85 -17.01
N LYS A 147 1.20 -4.31 -17.63
CA LYS A 147 0.67 -4.76 -18.92
C LYS A 147 1.69 -4.62 -20.06
N ASN A 148 2.44 -3.55 -20.08
CA ASN A 148 3.42 -3.24 -21.13
C ASN A 148 4.82 -3.69 -20.76
N GLY A 149 5.03 -4.14 -19.53
CA GLY A 149 6.30 -4.63 -19.02
C GLY A 149 6.99 -3.64 -18.09
N VAL A 150 7.49 -4.15 -16.97
CA VAL A 150 8.27 -3.43 -15.97
C VAL A 150 9.66 -4.02 -15.87
N GLU A 151 10.66 -3.16 -15.73
CA GLU A 151 12.04 -3.59 -15.58
C GLU A 151 12.30 -4.08 -14.15
N LEU A 152 12.81 -5.29 -14.01
CA LEU A 152 13.20 -5.90 -12.75
C LEU A 152 14.63 -6.42 -12.82
N ASP A 153 15.27 -6.56 -11.68
CA ASP A 153 16.56 -7.25 -11.59
C ASP A 153 16.44 -8.70 -12.00
N GLU A 154 17.49 -9.26 -12.58
CA GLU A 154 17.57 -10.70 -12.82
C GLU A 154 17.46 -11.46 -11.49
N GLY A 155 16.62 -12.49 -11.45
CA GLY A 155 16.41 -13.30 -10.24
C GLY A 155 15.09 -14.06 -10.22
N ASP A 156 14.85 -14.72 -9.10
CA ASP A 156 13.63 -15.47 -8.85
C ASP A 156 12.62 -14.59 -8.10
N TYR A 157 11.35 -14.72 -8.48
CA TYR A 157 10.26 -13.90 -7.97
C TYR A 157 9.04 -14.75 -7.64
N VAL A 158 8.22 -14.20 -6.78
CA VAL A 158 6.90 -14.75 -6.41
C VAL A 158 5.85 -13.71 -6.71
N LEU A 159 4.88 -14.05 -7.55
CA LEU A 159 3.64 -13.33 -7.73
C LEU A 159 2.59 -13.95 -6.80
N VAL A 160 2.01 -13.15 -5.95
CA VAL A 160 0.85 -13.55 -5.13
C VAL A 160 -0.33 -12.73 -5.58
N THR A 161 -1.44 -13.41 -5.90
CA THR A 161 -2.72 -12.76 -6.19
C THR A 161 -3.71 -13.06 -5.09
N GLY A 162 -4.67 -12.17 -4.87
CA GLY A 162 -5.70 -12.33 -3.86
C GLY A 162 -7.00 -11.63 -4.21
N MET A 163 -8.11 -12.30 -3.97
CA MET A 163 -9.45 -11.75 -4.07
C MET A 163 -10.18 -11.94 -2.75
N ARG A 164 -10.61 -10.83 -2.16
CA ARG A 164 -11.41 -10.87 -0.93
C ARG A 164 -12.85 -11.20 -1.25
N LEU A 165 -13.38 -12.19 -0.58
CA LEU A 165 -14.76 -12.62 -0.69
C LEU A 165 -15.68 -11.84 0.26
N ALA A 166 -16.97 -11.79 -0.04
CA ALA A 166 -17.99 -11.17 0.81
C ALA A 166 -18.01 -11.73 2.25
N ASN A 167 -17.65 -13.00 2.42
CA ASN A 167 -17.59 -13.66 3.74
C ASN A 167 -16.31 -13.34 4.53
N GLY A 168 -15.43 -12.46 4.01
CA GLY A 168 -14.16 -12.08 4.61
C GLY A 168 -12.99 -13.02 4.31
N GLY A 169 -13.25 -14.16 3.66
CA GLY A 169 -12.18 -15.04 3.17
C GLY A 169 -11.40 -14.41 2.03
N VAL A 170 -10.22 -14.97 1.74
CA VAL A 170 -9.39 -14.56 0.59
C VAL A 170 -9.08 -15.77 -0.26
N LEU A 171 -9.42 -15.71 -1.55
CA LEU A 171 -8.92 -16.66 -2.53
C LEU A 171 -7.59 -16.17 -3.04
N SER A 172 -6.53 -16.92 -2.77
CA SER A 172 -5.18 -16.56 -3.21
C SER A 172 -4.59 -17.59 -4.14
N GLU A 173 -3.65 -17.13 -4.96
CA GLU A 173 -2.78 -17.98 -5.78
C GLU A 173 -1.35 -17.46 -5.68
N MET A 174 -0.40 -18.38 -5.73
CA MET A 174 1.01 -18.05 -5.68
C MET A 174 1.72 -18.73 -6.86
N GLN A 175 2.50 -17.93 -7.59
CA GLN A 175 3.25 -18.39 -8.74
C GLN A 175 4.69 -17.92 -8.65
N MET A 176 5.62 -18.85 -8.87
CA MET A 176 7.05 -18.56 -8.93
C MET A 176 7.50 -18.45 -10.39
N PHE A 177 8.38 -17.50 -10.67
CA PHE A 177 8.97 -17.32 -12.00
C PHE A 177 10.36 -16.71 -11.89
N ARG A 178 11.11 -16.75 -13.00
CA ARG A 178 12.45 -16.18 -13.07
C ARG A 178 12.52 -15.10 -14.14
N VAL A 179 13.04 -13.93 -13.74
CA VAL A 179 13.43 -12.85 -14.66
C VAL A 179 14.87 -13.08 -15.09
N LYS A 180 15.14 -13.12 -16.40
CA LYS A 180 16.46 -13.29 -16.96
C LYS A 180 16.95 -11.99 -17.58
N HIS A 181 18.28 -11.82 -17.54
CA HIS A 181 18.92 -10.65 -18.10
C HIS A 181 18.57 -10.44 -19.59
N SER A 182 18.16 -9.21 -19.92
CA SER A 182 17.82 -8.77 -21.29
C SER A 182 16.69 -9.57 -21.96
N GLU A 183 15.93 -10.38 -21.21
CA GLU A 183 14.77 -11.11 -21.71
C GLU A 183 13.46 -10.52 -21.18
N THR A 184 12.37 -10.76 -21.91
CA THR A 184 11.01 -10.49 -21.41
C THR A 184 10.41 -11.77 -20.87
N THR A 185 10.16 -11.79 -19.58
CA THR A 185 9.42 -12.86 -18.89
C THR A 185 7.94 -12.50 -18.90
N VAL A 186 7.12 -13.37 -19.47
CA VAL A 186 5.67 -13.22 -19.53
C VAL A 186 5.04 -14.16 -18.51
N VAL A 187 4.19 -13.63 -17.65
CA VAL A 187 3.53 -14.37 -16.57
C VAL A 187 2.04 -14.09 -16.61
N ASP A 188 1.24 -15.16 -16.64
CA ASP A 188 -0.20 -15.06 -16.54
C ASP A 188 -0.59 -14.75 -15.08
N MET A 189 -1.39 -13.71 -14.89
CA MET A 189 -1.90 -13.32 -13.59
C MET A 189 -3.37 -13.73 -13.47
N TYR A 190 -3.67 -14.63 -12.54
CA TYR A 190 -5.01 -15.12 -12.31
C TYR A 190 -5.56 -14.55 -11.00
N LEU A 191 -6.75 -13.96 -11.05
CA LEU A 191 -7.54 -13.64 -9.86
C LEU A 191 -8.63 -14.69 -9.74
N ARG A 192 -8.52 -15.52 -8.71
CA ARG A 192 -9.54 -16.55 -8.43
C ARG A 192 -10.82 -15.87 -7.98
N THR A 193 -11.93 -16.23 -8.63
CA THR A 193 -13.26 -15.79 -8.27
C THR A 193 -14.05 -16.95 -7.66
N SER A 194 -15.04 -16.63 -6.87
CA SER A 194 -16.02 -17.59 -6.37
C SER A 194 -17.41 -17.09 -6.75
N GLU A 195 -18.22 -17.95 -7.30
CA GLU A 195 -19.67 -17.75 -7.48
C GLU A 195 -20.40 -17.87 -6.15
N THR A 196 -19.76 -17.56 -5.03
CA THR A 196 -20.35 -17.76 -3.71
C THR A 196 -21.57 -16.86 -3.59
N GLU A 197 -22.73 -17.46 -3.37
CA GLU A 197 -23.93 -16.77 -2.94
C GLU A 197 -23.63 -15.84 -1.77
N VAL A 198 -24.29 -14.69 -1.73
CA VAL A 198 -24.17 -13.74 -0.61
C VAL A 198 -24.48 -14.50 0.67
N THR A 199 -23.48 -14.71 1.51
CA THR A 199 -23.69 -15.41 2.78
C THR A 199 -24.45 -14.50 3.72
N VAL A 200 -25.63 -14.91 4.11
CA VAL A 200 -26.40 -14.24 5.17
C VAL A 200 -25.61 -14.34 6.47
N LYS A 201 -25.14 -13.20 6.98
CA LYS A 201 -24.35 -13.12 8.22
C LYS A 201 -25.21 -13.01 9.47
N GLY A 202 -26.45 -12.59 9.30
CA GLY A 202 -27.41 -12.41 10.39
C GLY A 202 -28.73 -11.88 9.87
N SER A 203 -29.62 -11.65 10.78
CA SER A 203 -30.91 -10.98 10.55
C SER A 203 -31.11 -9.90 11.62
N PHE A 204 -31.87 -8.92 11.28
CA PHE A 204 -32.32 -7.88 12.21
C PHE A 204 -33.83 -7.73 12.09
N ASP A 205 -34.46 -7.19 13.13
CA ASP A 205 -35.86 -6.88 13.09
C ASP A 205 -36.10 -5.62 12.25
N SER A 206 -36.86 -5.74 11.18
CA SER A 206 -37.22 -4.61 10.32
C SER A 206 -38.04 -3.51 11.01
N GLU A 207 -38.67 -3.85 12.11
CA GLU A 207 -39.40 -2.90 12.96
C GLU A 207 -38.52 -2.22 14.02
N SER A 208 -37.24 -2.57 14.09
CA SER A 208 -36.26 -1.86 14.92
C SER A 208 -36.33 -0.36 14.69
N LYS A 209 -36.38 0.39 15.76
CA LYS A 209 -36.60 1.83 15.75
C LYS A 209 -35.32 2.61 16.00
N PHE A 210 -35.21 3.72 15.36
CA PHE A 210 -34.18 4.72 15.61
C PHE A 210 -34.79 6.12 15.56
N THR A 211 -34.08 7.09 16.11
CA THR A 211 -34.53 8.47 16.15
C THR A 211 -33.82 9.28 15.09
N LEU A 212 -34.55 9.92 14.17
CA LEU A 212 -33.98 10.86 13.22
C LEU A 212 -33.39 12.07 13.94
N LEU A 213 -32.50 12.83 13.29
CA LEU A 213 -31.87 14.01 13.90
C LEU A 213 -32.87 15.15 14.22
N ASP A 214 -34.08 15.11 13.66
CA ASP A 214 -35.19 16.01 14.00
C ASP A 214 -35.99 15.56 15.25
N GLY A 215 -35.60 14.44 15.88
CA GLY A 215 -36.25 13.88 17.05
C GLY A 215 -37.41 12.93 16.79
N LYS A 216 -37.72 12.67 15.51
CA LYS A 216 -38.83 11.75 15.16
C LYS A 216 -38.37 10.30 15.24
N GLU A 217 -39.11 9.46 15.99
CA GLU A 217 -38.88 8.00 16.01
C GLU A 217 -39.47 7.35 14.74
N VAL A 218 -38.68 6.51 14.07
CA VAL A 218 -39.05 5.79 12.86
C VAL A 218 -38.56 4.35 12.93
N SER A 219 -39.18 3.43 12.16
CA SER A 219 -38.62 2.08 12.02
C SER A 219 -37.78 1.95 10.76
N LEU A 220 -36.86 0.99 10.74
CA LEU A 220 -36.05 0.68 9.54
C LEU A 220 -36.99 0.42 8.34
N LEU A 221 -38.04 -0.39 8.52
CA LEU A 221 -39.01 -0.69 7.46
C LEU A 221 -39.68 0.55 6.91
N SER A 222 -40.01 1.53 7.78
CA SER A 222 -40.65 2.77 7.34
C SER A 222 -39.78 3.63 6.45
N GLN A 223 -38.47 3.54 6.60
CA GLN A 223 -37.47 4.32 5.83
C GLN A 223 -36.97 3.57 4.60
N THR A 224 -36.90 2.24 4.65
CA THR A 224 -36.30 1.42 3.58
C THR A 224 -37.32 0.75 2.66
N GLY A 225 -38.55 0.59 3.14
CA GLY A 225 -39.52 -0.30 2.49
C GLY A 225 -39.01 -1.75 2.51
N ARG A 226 -39.47 -2.55 1.57
CA ARG A 226 -39.07 -3.97 1.42
C ARG A 226 -37.92 -4.16 0.43
N GLY A 227 -37.09 -3.16 0.26
CA GLY A 227 -35.98 -3.20 -0.68
C GLY A 227 -34.62 -3.32 0.01
N TYR A 228 -33.57 -3.42 -0.80
CA TYR A 228 -32.19 -3.34 -0.33
C TYR A 228 -31.90 -1.92 0.17
N PHE A 229 -31.05 -1.82 1.18
CA PHE A 229 -30.52 -0.58 1.71
C PHE A 229 -29.13 -0.81 2.28
N VAL A 230 -28.39 0.26 2.53
CA VAL A 230 -27.12 0.22 3.24
C VAL A 230 -27.33 0.77 4.64
N THR A 231 -26.78 0.13 5.66
CA THR A 231 -26.79 0.68 7.01
C THR A 231 -25.41 0.51 7.67
N GLY A 232 -25.11 1.41 8.60
CA GLY A 232 -23.87 1.38 9.36
C GLY A 232 -23.96 2.22 10.62
N ILE A 233 -23.17 1.85 11.64
CA ILE A 233 -22.97 2.63 12.86
C ILE A 233 -21.78 3.57 12.65
N ILE A 234 -21.95 4.84 12.94
CA ILE A 234 -20.93 5.87 12.81
C ILE A 234 -20.17 6.04 14.14
N GLY A 235 -18.90 5.70 14.15
CA GLY A 235 -17.96 6.08 15.21
C GLY A 235 -17.30 7.41 14.84
N VAL A 236 -17.77 8.52 15.42
CA VAL A 236 -17.26 9.87 15.11
C VAL A 236 -15.78 10.00 15.45
N GLY A 237 -14.98 10.40 14.46
CA GLY A 237 -13.52 10.51 14.59
C GLY A 237 -12.75 9.20 14.53
N GLN A 238 -13.43 8.08 14.30
CA GLN A 238 -12.80 6.77 14.14
C GLN A 238 -12.41 6.53 12.67
N GLU A 239 -11.23 5.93 12.48
CA GLU A 239 -10.66 5.70 11.15
C GLU A 239 -11.55 4.84 10.23
N PRO A 240 -12.18 3.74 10.69
CA PRO A 240 -13.07 2.96 9.84
C PRO A 240 -14.24 3.78 9.29
N THR A 241 -14.83 4.66 10.11
CA THR A 241 -15.91 5.56 9.68
C THR A 241 -15.43 6.57 8.66
N ASN A 242 -14.27 7.20 8.89
CA ASN A 242 -13.70 8.19 7.99
C ASN A 242 -13.40 7.57 6.62
N HIS A 243 -12.86 6.35 6.58
CA HIS A 243 -12.65 5.62 5.34
C HIS A 243 -13.97 5.32 4.62
N ALA A 244 -14.96 4.76 5.32
CA ALA A 244 -16.23 4.41 4.74
C ALA A 244 -16.95 5.62 4.14
N LEU A 245 -16.98 6.76 4.84
CA LEU A 245 -17.63 7.98 4.32
C LEU A 245 -16.90 8.55 3.11
N LYS A 246 -15.56 8.56 3.10
CA LYS A 246 -14.78 8.97 1.93
C LYS A 246 -15.00 8.05 0.73
N ASP A 247 -15.13 6.75 0.95
CA ASP A 247 -15.38 5.80 -0.13
C ASP A 247 -16.81 5.91 -0.66
N ILE A 248 -17.81 6.15 0.20
CA ILE A 248 -19.18 6.48 -0.20
C ILE A 248 -19.20 7.75 -1.06
N ALA A 249 -18.45 8.78 -0.67
CA ALA A 249 -18.36 10.02 -1.43
C ALA A 249 -17.76 9.81 -2.85
N LYS A 250 -16.75 8.97 -2.99
CA LYS A 250 -16.15 8.65 -4.31
C LYS A 250 -17.13 8.00 -5.29
N VAL A 251 -18.13 7.33 -4.79
CA VAL A 251 -19.14 6.61 -5.58
C VAL A 251 -20.56 7.18 -5.40
N ALA A 252 -20.66 8.44 -4.98
CA ALA A 252 -21.93 9.09 -4.66
C ALA A 252 -22.94 9.03 -5.80
N GLU A 253 -22.53 9.30 -7.05
CA GLU A 253 -23.37 9.23 -8.24
C GLU A 253 -23.99 7.81 -8.43
N VAL A 254 -23.25 6.77 -8.09
CA VAL A 254 -23.75 5.39 -8.18
C VAL A 254 -24.85 5.16 -7.15
N PHE A 255 -24.66 5.64 -5.90
CA PHE A 255 -25.66 5.54 -4.85
C PHE A 255 -26.91 6.37 -5.15
N GLU A 256 -26.75 7.57 -5.68
CA GLU A 256 -27.87 8.42 -6.09
C GLU A 256 -28.67 7.79 -7.24
N LYS A 257 -27.99 7.22 -8.23
CA LYS A 257 -28.65 6.48 -9.32
C LYS A 257 -29.34 5.20 -8.83
N TRP A 258 -28.76 4.52 -7.85
CA TRP A 258 -29.35 3.34 -7.22
C TRP A 258 -30.64 3.70 -6.47
N ASN A 259 -30.75 4.92 -5.99
CA ASN A 259 -31.94 5.54 -5.37
C ASN A 259 -32.54 4.69 -4.21
N ARG A 260 -31.67 4.11 -3.39
CA ARG A 260 -32.05 3.37 -2.17
C ARG A 260 -31.45 4.06 -0.96
N PRO A 261 -32.10 3.94 0.22
CA PRO A 261 -31.63 4.60 1.43
C PRO A 261 -30.25 4.09 1.88
N ILE A 262 -29.45 5.02 2.36
CA ILE A 262 -28.25 4.75 3.15
C ILE A 262 -28.57 5.26 4.55
N ILE A 263 -28.68 4.37 5.55
CA ILE A 263 -29.00 4.74 6.93
C ILE A 263 -27.73 4.68 7.75
N LEU A 264 -27.31 5.83 8.27
CA LEU A 264 -26.13 5.95 9.10
C LEU A 264 -26.54 6.37 10.51
N LEU A 265 -26.26 5.51 11.49
CA LEU A 265 -26.74 5.66 12.85
C LEU A 265 -25.58 6.07 13.77
N PHE A 266 -25.81 7.05 14.61
CA PHE A 266 -24.96 7.39 15.74
C PHE A 266 -25.34 6.57 16.96
N GLU A 267 -24.36 6.26 17.78
CA GLU A 267 -24.54 5.49 19.01
C GLU A 267 -25.36 6.26 20.05
N ASP A 268 -25.20 7.60 20.07
CA ASP A 268 -25.91 8.50 20.96
C ASP A 268 -26.02 9.92 20.40
N GLU A 269 -26.76 10.77 21.10
CA GLU A 269 -26.95 12.20 20.79
C GLU A 269 -25.63 12.99 20.85
N ALA A 270 -24.73 12.62 21.79
CA ALA A 270 -23.44 13.28 21.94
C ALA A 270 -22.53 13.00 20.73
N ALA A 271 -22.56 11.80 20.18
CA ALA A 271 -21.87 11.45 18.96
C ALA A 271 -22.45 12.20 17.75
N ALA A 272 -23.78 12.24 17.62
CA ALA A 272 -24.45 13.00 16.55
C ALA A 272 -24.07 14.49 16.57
N ASN A 273 -24.05 15.11 17.74
CA ASN A 273 -23.69 16.52 17.93
C ASN A 273 -22.20 16.84 17.62
N LYS A 274 -21.31 15.84 17.69
CA LYS A 274 -19.89 15.98 17.34
C LYS A 274 -19.64 15.80 15.86
N PHE A 275 -20.54 15.13 15.14
CA PHE A 275 -20.39 14.87 13.72
C PHE A 275 -20.54 16.15 12.90
N ARG A 276 -19.62 16.39 11.99
CA ARG A 276 -19.66 17.52 11.07
C ARG A 276 -19.74 17.02 9.66
N LEU A 277 -20.87 17.18 9.04
CA LEU A 277 -21.08 16.79 7.62
C LEU A 277 -20.12 17.53 6.68
N SER A 278 -19.74 18.77 7.04
CA SER A 278 -18.76 19.58 6.28
C SER A 278 -17.37 18.95 6.16
N ASP A 279 -17.03 17.97 7.00
CA ASP A 279 -15.74 17.29 6.94
C ASP A 279 -15.73 16.19 5.85
N PHE A 280 -16.89 15.92 5.23
CA PHE A 280 -17.09 14.86 4.24
C PHE A 280 -17.82 15.42 3.02
N GLU A 281 -17.10 16.14 2.18
CA GLU A 281 -17.66 16.70 0.93
C GLU A 281 -17.99 15.56 -0.07
N GLY A 282 -19.06 15.77 -0.84
CA GLY A 282 -19.46 14.87 -1.93
C GLY A 282 -20.23 13.62 -1.52
N LEU A 283 -20.75 13.55 -0.29
CA LEU A 283 -21.63 12.45 0.11
C LEU A 283 -22.97 12.51 -0.67
N PRO A 284 -23.55 11.33 -1.00
CA PRO A 284 -24.83 11.27 -1.72
C PRO A 284 -25.98 11.83 -0.87
N SER A 285 -26.95 12.45 -1.57
CA SER A 285 -28.10 13.12 -0.94
C SER A 285 -29.13 12.19 -0.29
N ASN A 286 -29.08 10.89 -0.61
CA ASN A 286 -30.00 9.87 -0.10
C ASN A 286 -29.56 9.22 1.23
N ILE A 287 -28.63 9.85 1.97
CA ILE A 287 -28.25 9.42 3.31
C ILE A 287 -29.27 9.90 4.33
N ILE A 288 -29.72 8.97 5.18
CA ILE A 288 -30.55 9.22 6.35
C ILE A 288 -29.69 9.07 7.59
N TYR A 289 -29.60 10.12 8.39
CA TYR A 289 -28.88 10.09 9.67
C TYR A 289 -29.84 9.90 10.82
N GLY A 290 -29.48 9.07 11.77
CA GLY A 290 -30.27 8.82 12.96
C GLY A 290 -29.44 8.41 14.17
N ILE A 291 -30.10 8.19 15.29
CA ILE A 291 -29.52 7.78 16.57
C ILE A 291 -30.12 6.44 16.96
N ASP A 292 -29.26 5.44 17.17
CA ASP A 292 -29.67 4.13 17.73
C ASP A 292 -29.50 4.13 19.24
N SER A 293 -30.46 4.74 19.94
CA SER A 293 -30.42 4.87 21.41
C SER A 293 -30.57 3.53 22.15
N ASN A 294 -31.00 2.48 21.45
CA ASN A 294 -31.38 1.20 22.07
C ASN A 294 -30.38 0.08 21.78
N GLY A 295 -29.41 0.30 20.88
CA GLY A 295 -28.44 -0.72 20.46
C GLY A 295 -29.09 -1.91 19.78
N SER A 296 -30.17 -1.69 19.02
CA SER A 296 -31.05 -2.72 18.47
C SER A 296 -30.60 -3.24 17.09
#